data_edae2f9ffa2a3d7f5a7fa2748d6d74cd
#
_entry.id   edae2f9ffa2a3d7f5a7fa2748d6d74cd
#
_cell.length_a   1.000
_cell.length_b   1.000
_cell.length_c   1.000
_cell.angle_alpha   90.00
_cell.angle_beta   90.00
_cell.angle_gamma   90.00
#
_symmetry.space_group_name_H-M   'P 1'
#
loop_
_entity.id
_entity.type
_entity.pdbx_description
1 polymer ?
#
loop_
_entity_poly.entity_id
_entity_poly.type
_entity_poly.pdbx_seq_one_letter_code
_entity_poly.pdbx_strand_id
1 'polypeptide(L)'
;MPRYLRLIRVRRGCRAILAASLCTAFVHLGAPAQGEEIPRLTFAQLVDSLRANLEVTRTIKSYTGKEVEIHGFIIPAGPPDLSFFLLSRVSALGNYCCEVPVGQDETVYVFAPKGVKILYDPLRVYRIRGVFEAGMRADTTYGPSLFRVHNARVEEVVGARIFKVGEAPAPAAKP
;
A
#
# COMPACT_ATOMS: atom_id res chain seq x y z
N MET A 1 -3.43 -66.61 -43.63
CA MET A 1 -3.49 -66.61 -45.17
C MET A 1 -3.46 -65.17 -45.58
N PRO A 2 -2.91 -64.89 -46.73
CA PRO A 2 -1.60 -64.28 -46.87
C PRO A 2 -1.58 -62.89 -47.54
N ARG A 3 -0.39 -62.21 -47.45
CA ARG A 3 0.30 -61.45 -48.47
C ARG A 3 -0.41 -60.24 -49.09
N TYR A 4 0.22 -59.07 -49.14
CA TYR A 4 1.23 -58.70 -50.16
C TYR A 4 2.03 -57.46 -49.73
N LEU A 5 3.36 -57.61 -49.73
CA LEU A 5 4.34 -56.55 -49.84
C LEU A 5 4.17 -55.81 -51.17
N ARG A 6 4.33 -54.49 -51.17
CA ARG A 6 4.87 -53.80 -52.38
C ARG A 6 5.84 -52.71 -51.88
N LEU A 7 7.09 -53.01 -52.07
CA LEU A 7 8.21 -52.09 -52.18
C LEU A 7 8.00 -51.22 -53.44
N ILE A 8 8.09 -49.89 -53.24
CA ILE A 8 8.41 -48.99 -54.36
C ILE A 8 9.61 -48.14 -53.93
N ARG A 9 10.67 -48.40 -54.64
CA ARG A 9 11.97 -47.73 -54.61
C ARG A 9 11.93 -46.69 -55.75
N VAL A 10 12.10 -45.35 -55.41
CA VAL A 10 12.46 -44.34 -56.42
C VAL A 10 13.31 -43.23 -55.74
N ARG A 11 14.51 -43.24 -56.07
CA ARG A 11 15.42 -42.28 -56.69
C ARG A 11 15.76 -40.97 -55.98
N ARG A 12 17.06 -40.88 -55.74
CA ARG A 12 17.93 -39.76 -55.47
C ARG A 12 17.60 -38.52 -56.29
N GLY A 13 17.55 -37.35 -55.67
CA GLY A 13 17.65 -36.07 -56.35
C GLY A 13 18.25 -35.07 -55.34
N CYS A 14 19.58 -34.91 -55.42
CA CYS A 14 20.31 -33.83 -54.82
C CYS A 14 19.83 -32.48 -55.39
N ARG A 15 19.37 -31.59 -54.56
CA ARG A 15 19.53 -30.15 -54.79
C ARG A 15 19.72 -29.46 -53.45
N ALA A 16 20.96 -29.04 -53.23
CA ALA A 16 21.35 -28.14 -52.14
C ALA A 16 20.69 -26.78 -52.39
N ILE A 17 19.87 -26.36 -51.45
CA ILE A 17 19.44 -24.97 -51.35
C ILE A 17 19.94 -24.48 -49.99
N LEU A 18 21.02 -23.70 -50.06
CA LEU A 18 21.52 -22.88 -48.97
C LEU A 18 20.44 -21.80 -48.69
N ALA A 19 19.63 -22.00 -47.66
CA ALA A 19 18.81 -20.95 -47.10
C ALA A 19 19.56 -20.37 -45.88
N ALA A 20 20.18 -19.21 -46.09
CA ALA A 20 20.74 -18.39 -45.00
C ALA A 20 19.60 -17.92 -44.10
N SER A 21 19.45 -18.58 -42.96
CA SER A 21 18.50 -18.14 -41.92
C SER A 21 19.11 -16.96 -41.19
N LEU A 22 18.67 -15.73 -41.53
CA LEU A 22 18.95 -14.52 -40.82
C LEU A 22 18.18 -14.60 -39.47
N CYS A 23 18.83 -15.08 -38.40
CA CYS A 23 18.33 -14.92 -37.04
C CYS A 23 18.41 -13.45 -36.68
N THR A 24 17.34 -12.71 -36.92
CA THR A 24 17.12 -11.40 -36.27
C THR A 24 16.86 -11.63 -34.78
N ALA A 25 17.91 -11.48 -33.96
CA ALA A 25 17.80 -11.40 -32.55
C ALA A 25 17.01 -10.12 -32.20
N PHE A 26 15.71 -10.27 -31.94
CA PHE A 26 14.92 -9.23 -31.29
C PHE A 26 15.45 -9.08 -29.86
N VAL A 27 16.39 -8.16 -29.68
CA VAL A 27 16.74 -7.65 -28.36
C VAL A 27 15.51 -6.90 -27.87
N HIS A 28 14.67 -7.57 -27.07
CA HIS A 28 13.65 -6.89 -26.29
C HIS A 28 14.41 -6.07 -25.24
N LEU A 29 14.65 -4.79 -25.57
CA LEU A 29 14.96 -3.81 -24.53
C LEU A 29 13.71 -3.77 -23.64
N GLY A 30 13.75 -4.51 -22.52
CA GLY A 30 12.76 -4.39 -21.48
C GLY A 30 12.73 -2.91 -21.03
N ALA A 31 11.64 -2.21 -21.33
CA ALA A 31 11.41 -0.92 -20.76
C ALA A 31 11.53 -1.07 -19.21
N PRO A 32 12.24 -0.16 -18.51
CA PRO A 32 12.28 -0.21 -17.07
C PRO A 32 10.83 -0.20 -16.58
N ALA A 33 10.45 -1.19 -15.80
CA ALA A 33 9.16 -1.21 -15.14
C ALA A 33 9.11 0.09 -14.32
N GLN A 34 8.30 1.05 -14.77
CA GLN A 34 8.00 2.25 -13.99
C GLN A 34 7.33 1.71 -12.73
N GLY A 35 8.07 1.75 -11.61
CA GLY A 35 7.52 1.38 -10.32
C GLY A 35 6.25 2.22 -10.13
N GLU A 36 5.12 1.58 -10.04
CA GLU A 36 3.83 2.25 -9.80
C GLU A 36 4.00 3.08 -8.52
N GLU A 37 3.92 4.40 -8.65
CA GLU A 37 4.07 5.31 -7.52
C GLU A 37 2.94 5.02 -6.52
N ILE A 38 3.31 4.61 -5.30
CA ILE A 38 2.34 4.29 -4.26
C ILE A 38 1.58 5.57 -3.89
N PRO A 39 0.26 5.62 -4.08
CA PRO A 39 -0.52 6.81 -3.80
C PRO A 39 -0.49 7.14 -2.30
N ARG A 40 -0.25 8.41 -1.99
CA ARG A 40 -0.28 8.91 -0.63
C ARG A 40 -1.67 9.45 -0.29
N LEU A 41 -2.29 8.88 0.72
CA LEU A 41 -3.53 9.37 1.32
C LEU A 41 -3.24 10.20 2.57
N THR A 42 -3.95 11.31 2.72
CA THR A 42 -3.87 12.18 3.89
C THR A 42 -5.13 12.07 4.75
N PHE A 43 -5.04 12.35 6.04
CA PHE A 43 -6.20 12.39 6.92
C PHE A 43 -7.24 13.42 6.46
N ALA A 44 -6.82 14.56 5.92
CA ALA A 44 -7.75 15.54 5.34
C ALA A 44 -8.59 14.91 4.22
N GLN A 45 -7.96 14.18 3.29
CA GLN A 45 -8.69 13.48 2.22
C GLN A 45 -9.64 12.41 2.77
N LEU A 46 -9.26 11.70 3.84
CA LEU A 46 -10.10 10.69 4.48
C LEU A 46 -11.33 11.33 5.12
N VAL A 47 -11.14 12.39 5.92
CA VAL A 47 -12.23 13.15 6.56
C VAL A 47 -13.15 13.79 5.52
N ASP A 48 -12.59 14.48 4.53
CA ASP A 48 -13.36 15.12 3.45
C ASP A 48 -14.11 14.12 2.58
N SER A 49 -13.71 12.84 2.65
CA SER A 49 -14.37 11.77 1.90
C SER A 49 -15.67 11.28 2.52
N LEU A 50 -15.96 11.68 3.76
CA LEU A 50 -17.12 11.19 4.48
C LEU A 50 -18.34 12.08 4.22
N ARG A 51 -19.47 11.43 3.99
CA ARG A 51 -20.78 12.08 3.94
C ARG A 51 -21.46 12.02 5.31
N ALA A 52 -22.56 12.74 5.46
CA ALA A 52 -23.28 12.85 6.74
C ALA A 52 -23.70 11.51 7.38
N ASN A 53 -23.80 10.45 6.60
CA ASN A 53 -24.12 9.08 7.06
C ASN A 53 -22.87 8.19 7.24
N LEU A 54 -21.67 8.74 7.31
CA LEU A 54 -20.40 8.03 7.35
C LEU A 54 -20.13 7.16 6.09
N GLU A 55 -20.79 7.47 4.99
CA GLU A 55 -20.54 6.81 3.72
C GLU A 55 -19.30 7.40 3.05
N VAL A 56 -18.31 6.53 2.78
CA VAL A 56 -17.08 6.91 2.08
C VAL A 56 -17.32 7.16 0.60
N THR A 57 -16.78 8.26 0.06
CA THR A 57 -16.92 8.61 -1.36
C THR A 57 -16.28 7.58 -2.29
N ARG A 58 -16.74 7.54 -3.56
CA ARG A 58 -16.20 6.64 -4.59
C ARG A 58 -14.70 6.84 -4.81
N THR A 59 -14.22 8.07 -4.72
CA THR A 59 -12.80 8.41 -4.89
C THR A 59 -11.93 7.66 -3.89
N ILE A 60 -12.26 7.70 -2.61
CA ILE A 60 -11.49 6.97 -1.58
C ILE A 60 -11.76 5.46 -1.66
N LYS A 61 -12.98 5.03 -1.93
CA LYS A 61 -13.29 3.60 -2.16
C LYS A 61 -12.48 2.99 -3.31
N SER A 62 -12.08 3.76 -4.33
CA SER A 62 -11.28 3.26 -5.46
C SER A 62 -9.85 2.87 -5.10
N TYR A 63 -9.36 3.24 -3.92
CA TYR A 63 -8.09 2.77 -3.38
C TYR A 63 -8.21 1.43 -2.62
N THR A 64 -9.42 0.94 -2.36
CA THR A 64 -9.60 -0.37 -1.71
C THR A 64 -8.95 -1.47 -2.52
N GLY A 65 -8.13 -2.29 -1.85
CA GLY A 65 -7.34 -3.36 -2.44
C GLY A 65 -6.00 -2.91 -3.05
N LYS A 66 -5.70 -1.60 -3.05
CA LYS A 66 -4.42 -1.07 -3.53
C LYS A 66 -3.47 -0.78 -2.38
N GLU A 67 -2.16 -0.85 -2.67
CA GLU A 67 -1.15 -0.37 -1.73
C GLU A 67 -1.21 1.15 -1.66
N VAL A 68 -1.22 1.71 -0.46
CA VAL A 68 -1.22 3.15 -0.20
C VAL A 68 -0.19 3.52 0.85
N GLU A 69 0.16 4.80 0.91
CA GLU A 69 0.98 5.38 1.96
C GLU A 69 0.15 6.38 2.79
N ILE A 70 0.20 6.25 4.12
CA ILE A 70 -0.45 7.18 5.06
C ILE A 70 0.57 7.55 6.14
N HIS A 71 0.63 8.82 6.50
CA HIS A 71 1.48 9.32 7.57
C HIS A 71 0.64 9.73 8.78
N GLY A 72 1.08 9.34 9.98
CA GLY A 72 0.38 9.68 11.22
C GLY A 72 1.13 9.24 12.47
N PHE A 73 0.46 9.40 13.59
CA PHE A 73 0.93 8.97 14.90
C PHE A 73 0.35 7.62 15.27
N ILE A 74 1.16 6.75 15.86
CA ILE A 74 0.68 5.47 16.38
C ILE A 74 -0.02 5.70 17.72
N ILE A 75 -1.22 5.16 17.85
CA ILE A 75 -1.93 5.01 19.12
C ILE A 75 -2.01 3.51 19.40
N PRO A 76 -1.29 2.99 20.40
CA PRO A 76 -1.36 1.60 20.79
C PRO A 76 -2.79 1.27 21.29
N ALA A 77 -3.47 0.38 20.60
CA ALA A 77 -4.85 0.00 20.92
C ALA A 77 -5.06 -1.52 20.90
N GLY A 78 -3.98 -2.28 20.79
CA GLY A 78 -4.00 -3.72 20.65
C GLY A 78 -2.87 -4.42 21.38
N PRO A 79 -2.37 -5.54 20.86
CA PRO A 79 -1.31 -6.32 21.47
C PRO A 79 0.00 -5.53 21.63
N PRO A 80 0.83 -5.87 22.62
CA PRO A 80 2.10 -5.16 22.89
C PRO A 80 3.12 -5.21 21.74
N ASP A 81 2.98 -6.18 20.82
CA ASP A 81 3.82 -6.31 19.63
C ASP A 81 3.43 -5.35 18.49
N LEU A 82 2.40 -4.51 18.72
CA LEU A 82 1.85 -3.58 17.74
C LEU A 82 1.46 -4.25 16.41
N SER A 83 1.08 -5.54 16.43
CA SER A 83 0.49 -6.20 15.26
C SER A 83 -0.89 -5.61 14.90
N PHE A 84 -1.50 -4.87 15.83
CA PHE A 84 -2.65 -4.00 15.61
C PHE A 84 -2.46 -2.69 16.38
N PHE A 85 -2.75 -1.56 15.73
CA PHE A 85 -2.76 -0.23 16.36
C PHE A 85 -3.67 0.73 15.55
N LEU A 86 -3.97 1.86 16.11
CA LEU A 86 -4.63 2.96 15.41
C LEU A 86 -3.57 3.93 14.88
N LEU A 87 -3.73 4.39 13.66
CA LEU A 87 -2.99 5.53 13.13
C LEU A 87 -3.89 6.75 13.17
N SER A 88 -3.40 7.84 13.75
CA SER A 88 -4.15 9.07 13.95
C SER A 88 -3.41 10.28 13.37
N ARG A 89 -4.17 11.30 13.03
CA ARG A 89 -3.64 12.62 12.67
C ARG A 89 -2.97 13.32 13.85
N VAL A 90 -3.41 13.02 15.06
CA VAL A 90 -2.96 13.67 16.31
C VAL A 90 -2.22 12.66 17.18
N SER A 91 -1.13 13.10 17.82
CA SER A 91 -0.38 12.29 18.76
C SER A 91 -1.26 11.90 19.97
N ALA A 92 -1.05 10.67 20.49
CA ALA A 92 -1.71 10.22 21.72
C ALA A 92 -1.49 11.19 22.89
N LEU A 93 -0.31 11.78 23.02
CA LEU A 93 -0.01 12.76 24.08
C LEU A 93 -0.79 14.08 23.89
N GLY A 94 -0.99 14.53 22.65
CA GLY A 94 -1.81 15.69 22.35
C GLY A 94 -3.28 15.47 22.70
N ASN A 95 -3.75 14.26 22.56
CA ASN A 95 -5.12 13.86 22.86
C ASN A 95 -5.43 13.86 24.35
N TYR A 96 -4.49 13.42 25.20
CA TYR A 96 -4.66 13.41 26.64
C TYR A 96 -4.63 14.82 27.27
N CYS A 97 -3.96 15.76 26.61
CA CYS A 97 -3.83 17.13 27.15
C CYS A 97 -5.06 17.99 26.86
N CYS A 98 -5.82 17.73 25.80
CA CYS A 98 -6.84 18.68 25.32
C CYS A 98 -8.23 18.07 25.16
N GLU A 99 -8.44 16.81 25.57
CA GLU A 99 -9.74 16.07 25.51
C GLU A 99 -10.45 16.14 24.13
N VAL A 100 -9.69 16.30 23.04
CA VAL A 100 -10.27 16.25 21.71
C VAL A 100 -10.44 14.77 21.36
N PRO A 101 -11.67 14.24 21.40
CA PRO A 101 -11.88 12.85 21.01
C PRO A 101 -11.51 12.69 19.53
N VAL A 102 -10.59 11.79 19.25
CA VAL A 102 -10.26 11.43 17.86
C VAL A 102 -11.41 10.61 17.33
N GLY A 103 -12.11 11.13 16.35
CA GLY A 103 -13.24 10.46 15.70
C GLY A 103 -12.80 9.22 14.92
N GLN A 104 -13.75 8.35 14.60
CA GLN A 104 -13.51 7.20 13.72
C GLN A 104 -13.07 7.62 12.31
N ASP A 105 -13.43 8.81 11.90
CA ASP A 105 -13.05 9.47 10.65
C ASP A 105 -11.60 9.98 10.64
N GLU A 106 -11.03 10.22 11.83
CA GLU A 106 -9.65 10.67 12.02
C GLU A 106 -8.70 9.52 12.39
N THR A 107 -9.15 8.29 12.31
CA THR A 107 -8.36 7.10 12.63
C THR A 107 -8.35 6.08 11.50
N VAL A 108 -7.21 5.42 11.34
CA VAL A 108 -7.05 4.29 10.43
C VAL A 108 -6.60 3.08 11.25
N TYR A 109 -7.31 1.97 11.12
CA TYR A 109 -6.96 0.69 11.75
C TYR A 109 -5.82 0.05 10.97
N VAL A 110 -4.72 -0.23 11.63
CA VAL A 110 -3.51 -0.76 10.99
C VAL A 110 -3.22 -2.16 11.50
N PHE A 111 -3.11 -3.09 10.58
CA PHE A 111 -2.76 -4.48 10.83
C PHE A 111 -1.36 -4.76 10.26
N ALA A 112 -0.37 -4.84 11.12
CA ALA A 112 1.00 -5.18 10.77
C ALA A 112 1.24 -6.70 10.88
N PRO A 113 2.18 -7.27 10.11
CA PRO A 113 2.56 -8.66 10.27
C PRO A 113 3.10 -8.93 11.70
N LYS A 114 2.72 -10.07 12.29
CA LYS A 114 3.24 -10.47 13.60
C LYS A 114 4.75 -10.64 13.58
N GLY A 115 5.39 -10.29 14.69
CA GLY A 115 6.84 -10.44 14.85
C GLY A 115 7.68 -9.32 14.24
N VAL A 116 7.07 -8.32 13.61
CA VAL A 116 7.78 -7.12 13.18
C VAL A 116 8.04 -6.23 14.42
N LYS A 117 9.31 -5.90 14.65
CA LYS A 117 9.66 -5.00 15.75
C LYS A 117 9.39 -3.55 15.35
N ILE A 118 8.36 -2.94 15.93
CA ILE A 118 8.04 -1.52 15.76
C ILE A 118 8.58 -0.78 16.97
N LEU A 119 9.49 0.17 16.74
CA LEU A 119 9.97 1.08 17.79
C LEU A 119 8.94 2.18 17.97
N TYR A 120 8.17 2.09 19.03
CA TYR A 120 7.11 3.05 19.33
C TYR A 120 7.64 4.26 20.08
N ASP A 121 7.33 5.44 19.56
CA ASP A 121 7.51 6.74 20.22
C ASP A 121 6.24 7.58 19.95
N PRO A 122 5.51 8.02 20.99
CA PRO A 122 4.27 8.77 20.83
C PRO A 122 4.44 10.14 20.16
N LEU A 123 5.68 10.64 20.08
CA LEU A 123 6.01 11.93 19.48
C LEU A 123 6.48 11.81 18.02
N ARG A 124 6.58 10.61 17.49
CA ARG A 124 7.08 10.35 16.13
C ARG A 124 5.96 10.18 15.13
N VAL A 125 6.18 10.73 13.93
CA VAL A 125 5.33 10.47 12.79
C VAL A 125 5.83 9.21 12.10
N TYR A 126 4.91 8.31 11.81
CA TYR A 126 5.17 7.06 11.10
C TYR A 126 4.58 7.09 9.71
N ARG A 127 5.31 6.51 8.76
CA ARG A 127 4.85 6.20 7.42
C ARG A 127 4.36 4.76 7.41
N ILE A 128 3.11 4.59 7.05
CA ILE A 128 2.46 3.30 6.93
C ILE A 128 2.20 3.01 5.47
N ARG A 129 2.71 1.89 4.97
CA ARG A 129 2.42 1.38 3.63
C ARG A 129 1.76 0.02 3.74
N GLY A 130 0.68 -0.19 2.99
CA GLY A 130 -0.03 -1.47 2.99
C GLY A 130 -1.30 -1.41 2.18
N VAL A 131 -2.04 -2.52 2.16
CA VAL A 131 -3.27 -2.66 1.39
C VAL A 131 -4.42 -1.95 2.08
N PHE A 132 -4.97 -0.94 1.42
CA PHE A 132 -6.03 -0.09 1.95
C PHE A 132 -7.41 -0.73 1.79
N GLU A 133 -8.27 -0.52 2.77
CA GLU A 133 -9.68 -0.88 2.73
C GLU A 133 -10.53 0.26 3.29
N ALA A 134 -11.55 0.69 2.56
CA ALA A 134 -12.46 1.78 2.94
C ALA A 134 -13.91 1.31 3.00
N GLY A 135 -14.60 1.73 4.04
CA GLY A 135 -16.02 1.44 4.29
C GLY A 135 -16.25 0.95 5.72
N MET A 136 -17.47 1.15 6.20
CA MET A 136 -17.86 0.72 7.53
C MET A 136 -17.71 -0.81 7.67
N ARG A 137 -16.99 -1.23 8.69
CA ARG A 137 -16.85 -2.63 9.09
C ARG A 137 -16.93 -2.73 10.60
N ALA A 138 -17.78 -3.60 11.09
CA ALA A 138 -17.82 -3.98 12.48
C ALA A 138 -16.91 -5.20 12.68
N ASP A 139 -15.92 -5.06 13.56
CA ASP A 139 -15.07 -6.14 13.99
C ASP A 139 -15.37 -6.46 15.44
N THR A 140 -15.49 -7.74 15.79
CA THR A 140 -15.86 -8.19 17.14
C THR A 140 -14.73 -7.98 18.14
N THR A 141 -13.49 -7.91 17.68
CA THR A 141 -12.29 -7.75 18.52
C THR A 141 -11.87 -6.29 18.64
N TYR A 142 -11.90 -5.56 17.52
CA TYR A 142 -11.34 -4.20 17.46
C TYR A 142 -12.41 -3.11 17.36
N GLY A 143 -13.69 -3.50 17.23
CA GLY A 143 -14.79 -2.56 17.10
C GLY A 143 -15.00 -2.03 15.67
N PRO A 144 -15.89 -1.04 15.50
CA PRO A 144 -16.24 -0.50 14.19
C PRO A 144 -15.11 0.39 13.64
N SER A 145 -14.84 0.31 12.34
CA SER A 145 -13.85 1.09 11.64
C SER A 145 -14.31 1.50 10.24
N LEU A 146 -13.84 2.66 9.78
CA LEU A 146 -14.10 3.19 8.43
C LEU A 146 -12.94 2.93 7.48
N PHE A 147 -11.73 3.04 7.98
CA PHE A 147 -10.50 2.91 7.20
C PHE A 147 -9.57 1.88 7.83
N ARG A 148 -8.99 1.03 7.01
CA ARG A 148 -8.07 -0.03 7.42
C ARG A 148 -6.89 -0.12 6.48
N VAL A 149 -5.74 -0.51 7.01
CA VAL A 149 -4.54 -0.87 6.24
C VAL A 149 -4.07 -2.24 6.71
N HIS A 150 -3.98 -3.17 5.77
CA HIS A 150 -3.55 -4.55 6.01
C HIS A 150 -2.13 -4.79 5.52
N ASN A 151 -1.42 -5.76 6.11
CA ASN A 151 -0.04 -6.10 5.79
C ASN A 151 0.89 -4.88 5.85
N ALA A 152 0.69 -4.04 6.86
CA ALA A 152 1.34 -2.75 6.97
C ALA A 152 2.84 -2.86 7.21
N ARG A 153 3.62 -2.13 6.42
CA ARG A 153 5.02 -1.80 6.70
C ARG A 153 5.05 -0.48 7.44
N VAL A 154 5.78 -0.45 8.53
CA VAL A 154 5.85 0.70 9.45
C VAL A 154 7.25 1.26 9.43
N GLU A 155 7.41 2.51 9.07
CA GLU A 155 8.68 3.22 9.04
C GLU A 155 8.55 4.56 9.76
N GLU A 156 9.56 4.93 10.52
CA GLU A 156 9.63 6.27 11.13
C GLU A 156 9.96 7.31 10.06
N VAL A 157 9.26 8.44 10.06
CA VAL A 157 9.58 9.58 9.20
C VAL A 157 10.65 10.43 9.87
N VAL A 158 11.90 10.25 9.45
CA VAL A 158 13.03 11.02 9.98
C VAL A 158 12.87 12.50 9.65
N GLY A 159 12.99 13.37 10.67
CA GLY A 159 12.93 14.83 10.51
C GLY A 159 11.52 15.44 10.50
N ALA A 160 10.46 14.63 10.63
CA ALA A 160 9.13 15.19 10.92
C ALA A 160 9.13 15.79 12.33
N ARG A 161 9.25 17.11 12.41
CA ARG A 161 9.17 17.84 13.69
C ARG A 161 7.70 17.93 14.10
N ILE A 162 7.41 17.47 15.31
CA ILE A 162 6.16 17.83 15.97
C ILE A 162 6.31 19.31 16.35
N PHE A 163 5.46 20.16 15.79
CA PHE A 163 5.41 21.55 16.21
C PHE A 163 5.03 21.57 17.68
N LYS A 164 5.90 22.12 18.52
CA LYS A 164 5.53 22.48 19.90
C LYS A 164 4.43 23.52 19.80
N VAL A 165 3.37 23.33 20.57
CA VAL A 165 2.30 24.33 20.71
C VAL A 165 2.95 25.68 21.04
N GLY A 166 2.79 26.68 20.15
CA GLY A 166 3.37 28.01 20.30
C GLY A 166 4.54 28.34 19.34
N GLU A 167 5.06 27.39 18.59
CA GLU A 167 6.09 27.68 17.58
C GLU A 167 5.43 27.90 16.21
N ALA A 168 5.44 29.13 15.74
CA ALA A 168 4.92 29.46 14.41
C ALA A 168 5.69 28.66 13.33
N PRO A 169 5.02 28.17 12.26
CA PRO A 169 5.69 27.47 11.20
C PRO A 169 6.76 28.38 10.59
N ALA A 170 8.00 27.86 10.45
CA ALA A 170 9.04 28.56 9.76
C ALA A 170 8.55 28.95 8.36
N PRO A 171 8.79 30.21 7.91
CA PRO A 171 8.36 30.65 6.60
C PRO A 171 8.94 29.72 5.53
N ALA A 172 8.08 29.26 4.61
CA ALA A 172 8.49 28.43 3.50
C ALA A 172 9.65 29.13 2.77
N ALA A 173 10.76 28.41 2.57
CA ALA A 173 11.86 28.90 1.76
C ALA A 173 11.31 29.31 0.39
N LYS A 174 11.46 30.57 0.02
CA LYS A 174 11.11 31.05 -1.32
C LYS A 174 11.98 30.33 -2.34
N PRO A 175 11.40 30.00 -3.53
CA PRO A 175 12.12 29.39 -4.63
C PRO A 175 13.25 30.23 -5.16
#